data_1319c559edc6339871a3d7d6e0286d72
#
_entry.id   1319c559edc6339871a3d7d6e0286d72
#
_cell.length_a   1.000
_cell.length_b   1.000
_cell.length_c   1.000
_cell.angle_alpha   90.00
_cell.angle_beta   90.00
_cell.angle_gamma   90.00
#
_symmetry.space_group_name_H-M   'P 1'
#
loop_
_entity.id
_entity.type
_entity.pdbx_description
1 polymer ?
#
loop_
_entity_poly.entity_id
_entity_poly.type
_entity_poly.pdbx_seq_one_letter_code
_entity_poly.pdbx_strand_id
1 'polypeptide(L)'
;MKTKLNYFFAATSIAAIILSVYAFTKPVSGGGTEFLQVTAVESVVPGGLGRSRLITIGEGGKMDEVKLENFFSMVGINFGNIRTNDQMITDKISYLTNQGWELKFVSTGVYSADKDQSTGIFITRYTFAKQK
;
A
#
# COMPACT_ATOMS: atom_id res chain seq x y z
N MET A 1 19.86 -57.76 18.51
CA MET A 1 18.68 -57.04 17.95
C MET A 1 18.49 -55.66 18.57
N LYS A 2 18.65 -55.45 19.87
CA LYS A 2 18.47 -54.15 20.57
C LYS A 2 19.42 -53.05 20.09
N THR A 3 20.69 -53.35 19.80
CA THR A 3 21.68 -52.34 19.32
C THR A 3 21.35 -51.76 17.95
N LYS A 4 20.88 -52.57 16.99
CA LYS A 4 20.48 -52.06 15.66
C LYS A 4 19.27 -51.13 15.71
N LEU A 5 18.32 -51.39 16.61
CA LEU A 5 17.16 -50.57 16.85
C LEU A 5 17.54 -49.20 17.44
N ASN A 6 18.50 -49.19 18.38
CA ASN A 6 18.99 -47.92 18.97
C ASN A 6 19.70 -47.02 17.93
N TYR A 7 20.49 -47.60 17.02
CA TYR A 7 21.11 -46.84 15.94
C TYR A 7 20.09 -46.30 14.95
N PHE A 8 19.00 -47.01 14.69
CA PHE A 8 17.92 -46.54 13.84
C PHE A 8 17.23 -45.33 14.46
N PHE A 9 16.86 -45.37 15.74
CA PHE A 9 16.27 -44.25 16.44
C PHE A 9 17.21 -43.04 16.55
N ALA A 10 18.50 -43.24 16.76
CA ALA A 10 19.48 -42.19 16.79
C ALA A 10 19.60 -41.49 15.42
N ALA A 11 19.65 -42.26 14.33
CA ALA A 11 19.73 -41.70 12.97
C ALA A 11 18.47 -40.93 12.58
N THR A 12 17.28 -41.43 12.93
CA THR A 12 16.01 -40.69 12.65
C THR A 12 15.89 -39.41 13.46
N SER A 13 16.35 -39.41 14.73
CA SER A 13 16.36 -38.20 15.56
C SER A 13 17.31 -37.11 15.00
N ILE A 14 18.51 -37.54 14.56
CA ILE A 14 19.47 -36.59 13.93
C ILE A 14 18.91 -36.05 12.63
N ALA A 15 18.29 -36.86 11.79
CA ALA A 15 17.65 -36.41 10.55
C ALA A 15 16.51 -35.41 10.81
N ALA A 16 15.69 -35.67 11.84
CA ALA A 16 14.61 -34.74 12.22
C ALA A 16 15.15 -33.39 12.73
N ILE A 17 16.24 -33.41 13.50
CA ILE A 17 16.89 -32.16 13.95
C ILE A 17 17.47 -31.38 12.77
N ILE A 18 18.15 -32.05 11.84
CA ILE A 18 18.71 -31.41 10.64
C ILE A 18 17.57 -30.79 9.81
N LEU A 19 16.47 -31.50 9.56
CA LEU A 19 15.31 -31.00 8.83
C LEU A 19 14.66 -29.82 9.53
N SER A 20 14.55 -29.82 10.86
CA SER A 20 14.00 -28.71 11.61
C SER A 20 14.90 -27.48 11.52
N VAL A 21 16.21 -27.62 11.64
CA VAL A 21 17.17 -26.52 11.47
C VAL A 21 17.09 -25.95 10.05
N TYR A 22 17.02 -26.78 9.01
CA TYR A 22 16.83 -26.30 7.63
C TYR A 22 15.51 -25.58 7.42
N ALA A 23 14.43 -25.98 8.09
CA ALA A 23 13.15 -25.30 7.99
C ALA A 23 13.18 -23.88 8.59
N PHE A 24 14.02 -23.65 9.62
CA PHE A 24 14.17 -22.34 10.27
C PHE A 24 15.29 -21.47 9.69
N THR A 25 16.25 -22.06 8.98
CA THR A 25 17.33 -21.34 8.28
C THR A 25 16.98 -21.09 6.80
N LYS A 26 15.76 -20.63 6.50
CA LYS A 26 15.59 -19.99 5.20
C LYS A 26 16.56 -18.80 5.19
N PRO A 27 17.52 -18.74 4.24
CA PRO A 27 18.30 -17.53 4.09
C PRO A 27 17.28 -16.40 3.91
N VAL A 28 17.31 -15.43 4.79
CA VAL A 28 16.69 -14.14 4.51
C VAL A 28 17.35 -13.73 3.20
N SER A 29 16.64 -13.86 2.09
CA SER A 29 17.16 -13.39 0.82
C SER A 29 17.51 -11.93 1.07
N GLY A 30 18.77 -11.56 0.91
CA GLY A 30 19.28 -10.22 1.19
C GLY A 30 18.75 -9.17 0.21
N GLY A 31 17.58 -9.38 -0.35
CA GLY A 31 16.80 -8.42 -1.10
C GLY A 31 16.16 -7.44 -0.14
N GLY A 32 16.54 -6.16 -0.23
CA GLY A 32 15.89 -5.09 0.53
C GLY A 32 14.41 -5.00 0.19
N THR A 33 13.62 -4.43 1.10
CA THR A 33 12.24 -4.07 0.81
C THR A 33 12.21 -2.73 0.11
N GLU A 34 11.57 -2.68 -1.02
CA GLU A 34 11.28 -1.45 -1.74
C GLU A 34 9.92 -0.91 -1.31
N PHE A 35 9.81 0.41 -1.15
CA PHE A 35 8.57 1.08 -0.80
C PHE A 35 8.13 2.03 -1.91
N LEU A 36 6.82 2.10 -2.09
CA LEU A 36 6.14 3.03 -2.99
C LEU A 36 4.98 3.67 -2.24
N GLN A 37 4.81 4.98 -2.40
CA GLN A 37 3.69 5.70 -1.80
C GLN A 37 2.79 6.29 -2.87
N VAL A 38 1.49 6.05 -2.72
CA VAL A 38 0.44 6.75 -3.45
C VAL A 38 -0.28 7.68 -2.47
N THR A 39 -0.43 8.95 -2.85
CA THR A 39 -1.14 9.95 -2.04
C THR A 39 -2.31 10.50 -2.84
N ALA A 40 -3.52 10.28 -2.36
CA ALA A 40 -4.71 10.98 -2.84
C ALA A 40 -4.89 12.26 -2.04
N VAL A 41 -4.91 13.39 -2.73
CA VAL A 41 -5.28 14.69 -2.19
C VAL A 41 -6.62 15.07 -2.82
N GLU A 42 -7.64 15.14 -2.00
CA GLU A 42 -9.01 15.40 -2.47
C GLU A 42 -9.52 16.68 -1.83
N SER A 43 -9.84 17.64 -2.67
CA SER A 43 -10.23 18.97 -2.20
C SER A 43 -11.75 19.14 -2.16
N VAL A 44 -12.18 19.83 -1.13
CA VAL A 44 -13.53 20.30 -0.93
C VAL A 44 -13.49 21.83 -1.06
N VAL A 45 -13.63 22.33 -2.28
CA VAL A 45 -13.59 23.79 -2.55
C VAL A 45 -14.81 24.16 -3.37
N PRO A 46 -15.65 25.08 -2.88
CA PRO A 46 -16.80 25.57 -3.63
C PRO A 46 -16.41 26.11 -5.02
N GLY A 47 -17.30 25.93 -5.99
CA GLY A 47 -17.06 26.39 -7.36
C GLY A 47 -16.13 25.49 -8.19
N GLY A 48 -15.73 24.32 -7.70
CA GLY A 48 -14.95 23.35 -8.47
C GLY A 48 -13.47 23.74 -8.69
N LEU A 49 -12.96 24.75 -7.98
CA LEU A 49 -11.59 25.24 -8.11
C LEU A 49 -10.55 24.43 -7.33
N GLY A 50 -10.95 23.32 -6.73
CA GLY A 50 -10.07 22.45 -5.95
C GLY A 50 -8.96 21.84 -6.80
N ARG A 51 -7.82 21.57 -6.15
CA ARG A 51 -6.63 20.98 -6.78
C ARG A 51 -6.43 19.55 -6.30
N SER A 52 -7.42 18.69 -6.59
CA SER A 52 -7.33 17.27 -6.25
C SER A 52 -6.30 16.56 -7.12
N ARG A 53 -5.49 15.66 -6.51
CA ARG A 53 -4.38 14.95 -7.15
C ARG A 53 -4.22 13.54 -6.62
N LEU A 54 -3.82 12.64 -7.48
CA LEU A 54 -3.28 11.34 -7.12
C LEU A 54 -1.78 11.34 -7.45
N ILE A 55 -0.94 11.32 -6.43
CA ILE A 55 0.52 11.43 -6.55
C ILE A 55 1.12 10.07 -6.23
N THR A 56 1.97 9.56 -7.11
CA THR A 56 2.72 8.32 -6.90
C THR A 56 4.19 8.65 -6.82
N ILE A 57 4.86 8.19 -5.74
CA ILE A 57 6.31 8.33 -5.57
C ILE A 57 6.89 6.93 -5.46
N GLY A 58 7.70 6.56 -6.43
CA GLY A 58 8.38 5.28 -6.54
C GLY A 58 9.87 5.35 -6.34
N GLU A 59 10.56 4.28 -6.73
CA GLU A 59 12.01 4.13 -6.61
C GLU A 59 12.76 5.30 -7.26
N GLY A 60 13.84 5.73 -6.60
CA GLY A 60 14.66 6.86 -7.08
C GLY A 60 13.97 8.22 -7.04
N GLY A 61 12.83 8.34 -6.33
CA GLY A 61 12.07 9.60 -6.26
C GLY A 61 11.28 9.91 -7.53
N LYS A 62 11.11 8.94 -8.43
CA LYS A 62 10.28 9.11 -9.63
C LYS A 62 8.85 9.42 -9.21
N MET A 63 8.35 10.56 -9.63
CA MET A 63 7.01 11.05 -9.33
C MET A 63 6.12 10.97 -10.56
N ASP A 64 4.90 10.48 -10.35
CA ASP A 64 3.79 10.49 -11.31
C ASP A 64 2.60 11.17 -10.64
N GLU A 65 1.94 12.08 -11.34
CA GLU A 65 0.82 12.85 -10.82
C GLU A 65 -0.34 12.84 -11.82
N VAL A 66 -1.52 12.47 -11.32
CA VAL A 66 -2.75 12.45 -12.08
C VAL A 66 -3.77 13.37 -11.40
N LYS A 67 -4.47 14.16 -12.20
CA LYS A 67 -5.55 15.03 -11.70
C LYS A 67 -6.71 14.18 -11.22
N LEU A 68 -7.20 14.48 -10.01
CA LEU A 68 -8.48 14.01 -9.49
C LEU A 68 -9.52 15.13 -9.59
N GLU A 69 -10.78 14.76 -9.49
CA GLU A 69 -11.88 15.71 -9.49
C GLU A 69 -12.10 16.32 -8.09
N ASN A 70 -12.58 17.55 -8.04
CA ASN A 70 -12.96 18.21 -6.80
C ASN A 70 -14.31 17.67 -6.29
N PHE A 71 -14.47 17.53 -4.97
CA PHE A 71 -15.72 17.03 -4.38
C PHE A 71 -16.90 17.95 -4.56
N PHE A 72 -16.67 19.24 -4.75
CA PHE A 72 -17.72 20.22 -4.98
C PHE A 72 -17.80 20.64 -6.46
N SER A 73 -19.04 20.76 -6.93
CA SER A 73 -19.40 21.50 -8.14
C SER A 73 -19.95 22.88 -7.79
N MET A 74 -20.44 23.59 -8.79
CA MET A 74 -21.13 24.89 -8.61
C MET A 74 -22.38 24.79 -7.69
N VAL A 75 -22.98 23.63 -7.59
CA VAL A 75 -24.27 23.40 -6.88
C VAL A 75 -24.14 22.53 -5.62
N GLY A 76 -22.93 22.26 -5.14
CA GLY A 76 -22.70 21.45 -3.93
C GLY A 76 -21.87 20.20 -4.17
N ILE A 77 -21.99 19.20 -3.27
CA ILE A 77 -21.26 17.95 -3.36
C ILE A 77 -21.60 17.21 -4.66
N ASN A 78 -20.56 16.84 -5.40
CA ASN A 78 -20.67 16.11 -6.66
C ASN A 78 -20.28 14.62 -6.46
N PHE A 79 -21.26 13.77 -6.27
CA PHE A 79 -21.07 12.33 -6.14
C PHE A 79 -20.51 11.67 -7.42
N GLY A 80 -20.70 12.30 -8.58
CA GLY A 80 -20.07 11.86 -9.82
C GLY A 80 -18.55 11.96 -9.72
N ASN A 81 -18.04 13.09 -9.26
CA ASN A 81 -16.62 13.33 -9.05
C ASN A 81 -16.02 12.38 -8.02
N ILE A 82 -16.73 12.12 -6.91
CA ILE A 82 -16.30 11.17 -5.89
C ILE A 82 -16.14 9.78 -6.50
N ARG A 83 -17.16 9.30 -7.24
CA ARG A 83 -17.08 7.98 -7.90
C ARG A 83 -15.94 7.90 -8.93
N THR A 84 -15.69 8.98 -9.66
CA THR A 84 -14.56 9.04 -10.59
C THR A 84 -13.23 8.93 -9.86
N ASN A 85 -13.07 9.64 -8.74
CA ASN A 85 -11.86 9.56 -7.91
C ASN A 85 -11.67 8.15 -7.35
N ASP A 86 -12.73 7.57 -6.78
CA ASP A 86 -12.70 6.20 -6.23
C ASP A 86 -12.28 5.17 -7.29
N GLN A 87 -12.79 5.31 -8.53
CA GLN A 87 -12.38 4.44 -9.63
C GLN A 87 -10.89 4.62 -9.94
N MET A 88 -10.42 5.86 -10.07
CA MET A 88 -9.01 6.13 -10.39
C MET A 88 -8.06 5.63 -9.29
N ILE A 89 -8.44 5.77 -8.02
CA ILE A 89 -7.67 5.26 -6.89
C ILE A 89 -7.66 3.72 -6.91
N THR A 90 -8.82 3.09 -7.13
CA THR A 90 -8.95 1.63 -7.22
C THR A 90 -8.13 1.06 -8.38
N ASP A 91 -8.17 1.70 -9.54
CA ASP A 91 -7.38 1.31 -10.71
C ASP A 91 -5.87 1.40 -10.42
N LYS A 92 -5.43 2.45 -9.73
CA LYS A 92 -4.01 2.58 -9.32
C LYS A 92 -3.59 1.48 -8.35
N ILE A 93 -4.42 1.17 -7.35
CA ILE A 93 -4.17 0.08 -6.39
C ILE A 93 -4.08 -1.26 -7.14
N SER A 94 -5.04 -1.54 -8.01
CA SER A 94 -5.09 -2.77 -8.83
C SER A 94 -3.87 -2.89 -9.75
N TYR A 95 -3.48 -1.79 -10.39
CA TYR A 95 -2.29 -1.75 -11.23
C TYR A 95 -1.02 -2.10 -10.44
N LEU A 96 -0.83 -1.51 -9.26
CA LEU A 96 0.34 -1.77 -8.43
C LEU A 96 0.35 -3.21 -7.89
N THR A 97 -0.78 -3.72 -7.40
CA THR A 97 -0.87 -5.09 -6.90
C THR A 97 -0.62 -6.12 -7.99
N ASN A 98 -1.08 -5.88 -9.22
CA ASN A 98 -0.76 -6.72 -10.37
C ASN A 98 0.73 -6.70 -10.75
N GLN A 99 1.48 -5.67 -10.33
CA GLN A 99 2.94 -5.61 -10.47
C GLN A 99 3.70 -6.23 -9.29
N GLY A 100 3.00 -6.85 -8.36
CA GLY A 100 3.58 -7.52 -7.19
C GLY A 100 3.86 -6.59 -6.00
N TRP A 101 3.31 -5.36 -6.01
CA TRP A 101 3.30 -4.50 -4.84
C TRP A 101 2.21 -4.94 -3.86
N GLU A 102 2.53 -5.00 -2.59
CA GLU A 102 1.60 -5.32 -1.52
C GLU A 102 1.23 -4.06 -0.74
N LEU A 103 -0.07 -3.76 -0.61
CA LEU A 103 -0.54 -2.66 0.22
C LEU A 103 -0.30 -2.98 1.70
N LYS A 104 0.53 -2.20 2.37
CA LYS A 104 0.91 -2.41 3.77
C LYS A 104 0.14 -1.51 4.73
N PHE A 105 0.02 -0.23 4.39
CA PHE A 105 -0.61 0.75 5.27
C PHE A 105 -1.47 1.72 4.48
N VAL A 106 -2.56 2.14 5.11
CA VAL A 106 -3.39 3.26 4.67
C VAL A 106 -3.52 4.22 5.84
N SER A 107 -3.21 5.50 5.60
CA SER A 107 -3.40 6.56 6.59
C SER A 107 -4.15 7.73 5.98
N THR A 108 -5.04 8.33 6.76
CA THR A 108 -5.85 9.46 6.32
C THR A 108 -5.67 10.64 7.24
N GLY A 109 -5.82 11.84 6.69
CA GLY A 109 -5.86 13.07 7.44
C GLY A 109 -6.81 14.05 6.77
N VAL A 110 -7.42 14.90 7.56
CA VAL A 110 -8.33 15.94 7.09
C VAL A 110 -7.83 17.29 7.59
N TYR A 111 -7.73 18.23 6.69
CA TYR A 111 -7.59 19.64 7.02
C TYR A 111 -8.91 20.36 6.69
N SER A 112 -9.53 20.96 7.67
CA SER A 112 -10.69 21.83 7.49
C SER A 112 -10.25 23.27 7.68
N ALA A 113 -10.62 24.14 6.76
CA ALA A 113 -10.43 25.57 6.93
C ALA A 113 -11.36 26.12 8.01
N ASP A 114 -11.17 27.39 8.38
CA ASP A 114 -11.89 28.07 9.44
C ASP A 114 -13.42 28.02 9.27
N LYS A 115 -14.15 28.34 10.35
CA LYS A 115 -15.61 28.21 10.47
C LYS A 115 -16.43 28.90 9.39
N ASP A 116 -15.83 29.90 8.73
CA ASP A 116 -16.51 30.72 7.71
C ASP A 116 -16.21 30.29 6.28
N GLN A 117 -15.40 29.23 6.06
CA GLN A 117 -15.05 28.77 4.72
C GLN A 117 -15.32 27.27 4.57
N SER A 118 -16.24 26.91 3.70
CA SER A 118 -16.56 25.52 3.34
C SER A 118 -15.45 24.87 2.51
N THR A 119 -14.20 24.99 2.93
CA THR A 119 -13.05 24.42 2.24
C THR A 119 -12.38 23.36 3.10
N GLY A 120 -11.87 22.33 2.47
CA GLY A 120 -11.15 21.26 3.15
C GLY A 120 -10.32 20.46 2.19
N ILE A 121 -9.38 19.69 2.77
CA ILE A 121 -8.54 18.77 2.03
C ILE A 121 -8.54 17.44 2.80
N PHE A 122 -8.88 16.38 2.10
CA PHE A 122 -8.67 15.00 2.55
C PHE A 122 -7.37 14.50 1.94
N ILE A 123 -6.50 13.95 2.77
CA ILE A 123 -5.23 13.35 2.33
C ILE A 123 -5.25 11.89 2.76
N THR A 124 -5.21 10.99 1.79
CA THR A 124 -5.06 9.54 2.05
C THR A 124 -3.75 9.07 1.46
N ARG A 125 -2.94 8.38 2.26
CA ARG A 125 -1.68 7.78 1.83
C ARG A 125 -1.78 6.26 1.87
N TYR A 126 -1.45 5.65 0.75
CA TYR A 126 -1.37 4.20 0.54
C TYR A 126 0.11 3.85 0.44
N THR A 127 0.63 3.10 1.39
CA THR A 127 2.02 2.65 1.39
C THR A 127 2.09 1.21 0.92
N PHE A 128 2.83 0.99 -0.14
CA PHE A 128 3.07 -0.33 -0.72
C PHE A 128 4.51 -0.76 -0.45
N ALA A 129 4.71 -2.08 -0.37
CA ALA A 129 6.03 -2.70 -0.26
C ALA A 129 6.15 -3.86 -1.24
N LYS A 130 7.38 -4.09 -1.72
CA LYS A 130 7.75 -5.21 -2.58
C LYS A 130 9.11 -5.74 -2.17
N GLN A 131 9.26 -7.05 -2.10
CA GLN A 131 10.57 -7.68 -1.89
C GLN A 131 11.37 -7.64 -3.20
N LYS A 132 12.63 -7.23 -3.12
CA LYS A 132 13.59 -7.27 -4.26
C LYS A 132 14.12 -8.66 -4.50
#